data_6b77b413dd3181fd9b5d743896286f8c
#
_entry.id   6b77b413dd3181fd9b5d743896286f8c
#
_cell.length_a   1.000
_cell.length_b   1.000
_cell.length_c   1.000
_cell.angle_alpha   90.00
_cell.angle_beta   90.00
_cell.angle_gamma   90.00
#
_symmetry.space_group_name_H-M   'P 1'
#
loop_
_entity.id
_entity.type
_entity.pdbx_description
1 polymer ?
#
loop_
_entity_poly.entity_id
_entity_poly.type
_entity_poly.pdbx_seq_one_letter_code
_entity_poly.pdbx_strand_id
1 'polypeptide(L)'
;DIVTNLHRVGIAMVQRNLKMRGFLPPNPDFGDLPGLLKASAQLILERLEQKIEIEPKTKDGLMDRLRNIRREIHKVRADPEREIDHAVAATWADEAIIAFRILSYAGNYLSEKPTLDRVGETIEKMREDLYSRSFPAYAKREAVVRFGEPIDVSEKLAAGGKRRQVMEELTDEFEQGVQTGL
;
A
#
# COMPACT_ATOMS: atom_id res chain seq x y z
N ASP A 1 11.40 20.37 -14.18
CA ASP A 1 12.23 19.26 -13.72
C ASP A 1 11.31 18.17 -13.17
N ILE A 2 11.70 16.89 -13.34
CA ILE A 2 10.85 15.73 -13.01
C ILE A 2 10.59 15.63 -11.49
N VAL A 3 11.55 15.98 -10.65
CA VAL A 3 11.43 15.96 -9.19
C VAL A 3 10.44 17.03 -8.72
N THR A 4 10.52 18.21 -9.31
CA THR A 4 9.54 19.29 -9.07
C THR A 4 8.12 18.86 -9.46
N ASN A 5 7.99 18.12 -10.56
CA ASN A 5 6.70 17.59 -10.99
C ASN A 5 6.17 16.51 -10.04
N LEU A 6 7.03 15.60 -9.57
CA LEU A 6 6.70 14.60 -8.56
C LEU A 6 6.16 15.25 -7.28
N HIS A 7 6.89 16.24 -6.76
CA HIS A 7 6.48 16.96 -5.55
C HIS A 7 5.13 17.67 -5.75
N ARG A 8 4.96 18.37 -6.88
CA ARG A 8 3.69 19.06 -7.21
C ARG A 8 2.51 18.11 -7.28
N VAL A 9 2.66 16.94 -7.93
CA VAL A 9 1.60 15.93 -8.04
C VAL A 9 1.32 15.32 -6.68
N GLY A 10 2.36 15.02 -5.88
CA GLY A 10 2.21 14.54 -4.51
C GLY A 10 1.43 15.49 -3.62
N ILE A 11 1.76 16.77 -3.63
CA ILE A 11 1.00 17.81 -2.89
C ILE A 11 -0.45 17.88 -3.35
N ALA A 12 -0.71 17.86 -4.67
CA ALA A 12 -2.07 17.88 -5.20
C ALA A 12 -2.87 16.64 -4.74
N MET A 13 -2.25 15.46 -4.72
CA MET A 13 -2.85 14.22 -4.20
C MET A 13 -3.20 14.35 -2.72
N VAL A 14 -2.27 14.85 -1.90
CA VAL A 14 -2.48 15.08 -0.47
C VAL A 14 -3.64 16.05 -0.24
N GLN A 15 -3.67 17.18 -0.93
CA GLN A 15 -4.73 18.18 -0.78
C GLN A 15 -6.10 17.62 -1.17
N ARG A 16 -6.18 16.91 -2.29
CA ARG A 16 -7.45 16.35 -2.78
C ARG A 16 -7.94 15.17 -1.94
N ASN A 17 -7.07 14.22 -1.64
CA ASN A 17 -7.50 12.97 -1.03
C ASN A 17 -7.47 12.99 0.50
N LEU A 18 -6.59 13.77 1.10
CA LEU A 18 -6.40 13.80 2.54
C LEU A 18 -7.01 15.05 3.19
N LYS A 19 -6.65 16.24 2.71
CA LYS A 19 -7.15 17.49 3.29
C LYS A 19 -8.68 17.59 3.24
N MET A 20 -9.28 17.30 2.11
CA MET A 20 -10.74 17.39 1.93
C MET A 20 -11.52 16.38 2.80
N ARG A 21 -10.87 15.30 3.24
CA ARG A 21 -11.45 14.28 4.13
C ARG A 21 -11.05 14.45 5.59
N GLY A 22 -10.29 15.50 5.92
CA GLY A 22 -9.82 15.74 7.27
C GLY A 22 -8.77 14.72 7.75
N PHE A 23 -7.98 14.14 6.85
CA PHE A 23 -6.95 13.15 7.16
C PHE A 23 -5.54 13.74 7.26
N LEU A 24 -5.40 15.05 7.28
CA LEU A 24 -4.12 15.68 7.58
C LEU A 24 -3.89 15.79 9.09
N PRO A 25 -2.66 15.57 9.56
CA PRO A 25 -2.30 15.88 10.94
C PRO A 25 -2.48 17.38 11.24
N PRO A 26 -2.56 17.79 12.51
CA PRO A 26 -2.81 19.18 12.90
C PRO A 26 -1.80 20.19 12.32
N ASN A 27 -0.53 19.79 12.21
CA ASN A 27 0.56 20.63 11.67
C ASN A 27 1.23 19.88 10.51
N PRO A 28 0.64 19.89 9.29
CA PRO A 28 1.16 19.13 8.17
C PRO A 28 2.45 19.77 7.63
N ASP A 29 3.52 18.99 7.57
CA ASP A 29 4.76 19.40 6.90
C ASP A 29 4.72 19.00 5.42
N PHE A 30 4.44 19.95 4.55
CA PHE A 30 4.45 19.75 3.11
C PHE A 30 5.87 19.69 2.51
N GLY A 31 6.90 19.97 3.28
CA GLY A 31 8.30 19.80 2.88
C GLY A 31 8.76 18.35 3.00
N ASP A 32 8.22 17.61 3.98
CA ASP A 32 8.44 16.15 4.15
C ASP A 32 7.22 15.36 3.70
N LEU A 33 7.07 15.18 2.38
CA LEU A 33 5.94 14.44 1.82
C LEU A 33 5.84 12.98 2.32
N PRO A 34 6.93 12.19 2.40
CA PRO A 34 6.88 10.84 2.96
C PRO A 34 6.40 10.81 4.42
N GLY A 35 6.94 11.67 5.26
CA GLY A 35 6.53 11.79 6.67
C GLY A 35 5.07 12.22 6.80
N LEU A 36 4.62 13.16 5.98
CA LEU A 36 3.23 13.62 5.94
C LEU A 36 2.27 12.48 5.55
N LEU A 37 2.61 11.68 4.54
CA LEU A 37 1.79 10.54 4.13
C LEU A 37 1.71 9.48 5.23
N LYS A 38 2.84 9.18 5.88
CA LYS A 38 2.89 8.24 7.01
C LYS A 38 2.03 8.71 8.19
N ALA A 39 2.13 9.98 8.58
CA ALA A 39 1.33 10.56 9.66
C ALA A 39 -0.17 10.58 9.31
N SER A 40 -0.50 10.87 8.06
CA SER A 40 -1.89 10.82 7.57
C SER A 40 -2.44 9.41 7.58
N ALA A 41 -1.66 8.41 7.16
CA ALA A 41 -2.06 7.02 7.23
C ALA A 41 -2.32 6.59 8.68
N GLN A 42 -1.44 6.95 9.61
CA GLN A 42 -1.62 6.67 11.03
C GLN A 42 -2.93 7.27 11.55
N LEU A 43 -3.22 8.52 11.23
CA LEU A 43 -4.47 9.18 11.62
C LEU A 43 -5.72 8.46 11.08
N ILE A 44 -5.68 8.00 9.83
CA ILE A 44 -6.79 7.23 9.23
C ILE A 44 -6.98 5.92 9.99
N LEU A 45 -5.88 5.19 10.27
CA LEU A 45 -5.96 3.91 10.99
C LEU A 45 -6.52 4.09 12.39
N GLU A 46 -6.04 5.09 13.15
CA GLU A 46 -6.54 5.40 14.49
C GLU A 46 -8.05 5.69 14.50
N ARG A 47 -8.53 6.48 13.53
CA ARG A 47 -9.96 6.75 13.38
C ARG A 47 -10.78 5.52 13.02
N LEU A 48 -10.25 4.67 12.15
CA LEU A 48 -10.93 3.43 11.77
C LEU A 48 -10.98 2.44 12.94
N GLU A 49 -9.89 2.29 13.69
CA GLU A 49 -9.84 1.46 14.88
C GLU A 49 -10.88 1.90 15.91
N GLN A 50 -11.02 3.20 16.13
CA GLN A 50 -12.06 3.75 17.02
C GLN A 50 -13.49 3.46 16.50
N LYS A 51 -13.73 3.65 15.18
CA LYS A 51 -15.06 3.41 14.59
C LYS A 51 -15.49 1.95 14.62
N ILE A 52 -14.53 1.03 14.51
CA ILE A 52 -14.75 -0.42 14.45
C ILE A 52 -14.60 -1.07 15.84
N GLU A 53 -14.18 -0.29 16.83
CA GLU A 53 -13.95 -0.72 18.22
C GLU A 53 -12.91 -1.84 18.33
N ILE A 54 -11.77 -1.69 17.63
CA ILE A 54 -10.63 -2.60 17.72
C ILE A 54 -9.42 -1.90 18.31
N GLU A 55 -8.67 -2.61 19.15
CA GLU A 55 -7.43 -2.11 19.71
C GLU A 55 -6.23 -2.65 18.91
N PRO A 56 -5.32 -1.76 18.46
CA PRO A 56 -4.08 -2.19 17.82
C PRO A 56 -3.18 -2.90 18.85
N LYS A 57 -2.50 -3.96 18.42
CA LYS A 57 -1.49 -4.58 19.25
C LYS A 57 -0.25 -3.70 19.30
N THR A 58 0.39 -3.62 20.47
CA THR A 58 1.53 -2.72 20.75
C THR A 58 2.71 -2.88 19.79
N LYS A 59 2.82 -4.02 19.08
CA LYS A 59 3.91 -4.33 18.15
C LYS A 59 3.50 -4.23 16.67
N ASP A 60 2.24 -3.92 16.37
CA ASP A 60 1.76 -3.92 15.00
C ASP A 60 2.26 -2.67 14.25
N GLY A 61 2.94 -2.89 13.13
CA GLY A 61 3.25 -1.83 12.17
C GLY A 61 1.99 -1.32 11.45
N LEU A 62 2.09 -0.19 10.75
CA LEU A 62 0.95 0.43 10.05
C LEU A 62 0.28 -0.53 9.05
N MET A 63 1.07 -1.35 8.35
CA MET A 63 0.53 -2.34 7.41
C MET A 63 -0.20 -3.49 8.11
N ASP A 64 0.24 -3.91 9.29
CA ASP A 64 -0.43 -4.96 10.07
C ASP A 64 -1.74 -4.42 10.66
N ARG A 65 -1.74 -3.20 11.17
CA ARG A 65 -2.94 -2.49 11.62
C ARG A 65 -3.96 -2.38 10.47
N LEU A 66 -3.53 -1.94 9.30
CA LEU A 66 -4.38 -1.85 8.11
C LEU A 66 -4.97 -3.22 7.72
N ARG A 67 -4.16 -4.29 7.76
CA ARG A 67 -4.61 -5.65 7.46
C ARG A 67 -5.68 -6.10 8.46
N ASN A 68 -5.49 -5.82 9.74
CA ASN A 68 -6.46 -6.13 10.79
C ASN A 68 -7.76 -5.36 10.58
N ILE A 69 -7.70 -4.06 10.34
CA ILE A 69 -8.87 -3.21 10.05
C ILE A 69 -9.65 -3.76 8.85
N ARG A 70 -9.00 -4.05 7.74
CA ARG A 70 -9.67 -4.60 6.53
C ARG A 70 -10.36 -5.93 6.82
N ARG A 71 -9.74 -6.80 7.62
CA ARG A 71 -10.34 -8.06 8.04
C ARG A 71 -11.61 -7.84 8.87
N GLU A 72 -11.59 -6.90 9.82
CA GLU A 72 -12.77 -6.60 10.66
C GLU A 72 -13.88 -5.93 9.83
N ILE A 73 -13.56 -5.00 8.93
CA ILE A 73 -14.54 -4.43 7.99
C ILE A 73 -15.21 -5.54 7.17
N HIS A 74 -14.42 -6.51 6.70
CA HIS A 74 -14.96 -7.65 5.93
C HIS A 74 -15.93 -8.49 6.78
N LYS A 75 -15.59 -8.78 8.04
CA LYS A 75 -16.49 -9.50 8.95
C LYS A 75 -17.80 -8.74 9.20
N VAL A 76 -17.69 -7.43 9.46
CA VAL A 76 -18.87 -6.58 9.64
C VAL A 76 -19.79 -6.61 8.42
N ARG A 77 -19.22 -6.55 7.21
CA ARG A 77 -20.01 -6.60 5.96
C ARG A 77 -20.61 -7.98 5.65
N ALA A 78 -19.99 -9.04 6.15
CA ALA A 78 -20.45 -10.41 5.94
C ALA A 78 -21.46 -10.89 7.00
N ASP A 79 -21.62 -10.16 8.08
CA ASP A 79 -22.50 -10.52 9.19
C ASP A 79 -23.90 -9.93 9.00
N PRO A 80 -24.91 -10.74 8.66
CA PRO A 80 -26.28 -10.27 8.45
C PRO A 80 -26.99 -9.85 9.75
N GLU A 81 -26.47 -10.23 10.93
CA GLU A 81 -27.07 -9.89 12.22
C GLU A 81 -26.56 -8.56 12.78
N ARG A 82 -25.51 -7.99 12.19
CA ARG A 82 -25.04 -6.67 12.55
C ARG A 82 -25.88 -5.59 11.87
N GLU A 83 -26.59 -4.83 12.69
CA GLU A 83 -27.35 -3.64 12.28
C GLU A 83 -26.43 -2.46 11.86
N ILE A 84 -25.38 -2.71 11.10
CA ILE A 84 -24.54 -1.64 10.56
C ILE A 84 -24.99 -1.35 9.15
N ASP A 85 -25.31 -0.08 8.88
CA ASP A 85 -25.59 0.38 7.54
C ASP A 85 -24.44 0.01 6.58
N HIS A 86 -24.77 -0.70 5.53
CA HIS A 86 -23.81 -1.09 4.48
C HIS A 86 -23.09 0.11 3.89
N ALA A 87 -23.73 1.30 3.83
CA ALA A 87 -23.08 2.53 3.37
C ALA A 87 -21.98 2.99 4.35
N VAL A 88 -22.20 2.83 5.65
CA VAL A 88 -21.18 3.14 6.67
C VAL A 88 -19.98 2.21 6.53
N ALA A 89 -20.22 0.90 6.42
CA ALA A 89 -19.14 -0.08 6.24
C ALA A 89 -18.39 0.11 4.90
N ALA A 90 -19.07 0.56 3.85
CA ALA A 90 -18.44 0.92 2.58
C ALA A 90 -17.52 2.14 2.76
N THR A 91 -17.95 3.15 3.53
CA THR A 91 -17.11 4.32 3.84
C THR A 91 -15.82 3.93 4.59
N TRP A 92 -15.90 3.01 5.54
CA TRP A 92 -14.72 2.49 6.23
C TRP A 92 -13.77 1.76 5.27
N ALA A 93 -14.31 0.98 4.34
CA ALA A 93 -13.51 0.30 3.32
C ALA A 93 -12.78 1.31 2.41
N ASP A 94 -13.45 2.40 2.01
CA ASP A 94 -12.84 3.46 1.20
C ASP A 94 -11.73 4.21 1.97
N GLU A 95 -11.94 4.51 3.26
CA GLU A 95 -10.90 5.10 4.12
C GLU A 95 -9.68 4.16 4.25
N ALA A 96 -9.91 2.84 4.43
CA ALA A 96 -8.85 1.85 4.47
C ALA A 96 -8.08 1.72 3.14
N ILE A 97 -8.77 1.87 1.99
CA ILE A 97 -8.12 1.92 0.66
C ILE A 97 -7.23 3.16 0.55
N ILE A 98 -7.66 4.31 1.04
CA ILE A 98 -6.84 5.53 1.04
C ILE A 98 -5.58 5.32 1.88
N ALA A 99 -5.70 4.76 3.10
CA ALA A 99 -4.54 4.43 3.92
C ALA A 99 -3.57 3.47 3.21
N PHE A 100 -4.09 2.44 2.55
CA PHE A 100 -3.28 1.51 1.74
C PHE A 100 -2.50 2.22 0.63
N ARG A 101 -3.18 3.08 -0.13
CA ARG A 101 -2.57 3.82 -1.24
C ARG A 101 -1.44 4.72 -0.76
N ILE A 102 -1.68 5.55 0.28
CA ILE A 102 -0.66 6.47 0.77
C ILE A 102 0.51 5.75 1.44
N LEU A 103 0.29 4.63 2.12
CA LEU A 103 1.37 3.81 2.69
C LEU A 103 2.28 3.20 1.62
N SER A 104 1.81 3.02 0.41
CA SER A 104 2.63 2.54 -0.71
C SER A 104 3.65 3.56 -1.21
N TYR A 105 3.54 4.84 -0.80
CA TYR A 105 4.51 5.91 -1.12
C TYR A 105 5.46 6.22 0.04
N ALA A 106 5.21 5.65 1.22
CA ALA A 106 6.01 5.86 2.43
C ALA A 106 7.21 4.91 2.45
N GLY A 107 8.21 5.17 1.63
CA GLY A 107 9.43 4.37 1.61
C GLY A 107 10.60 5.11 0.96
N ASN A 108 11.75 4.52 1.09
CA ASN A 108 13.00 4.97 0.47
C ASN A 108 13.09 4.63 -1.03
N TYR A 109 11.99 4.16 -1.64
CA TYR A 109 11.94 3.75 -3.04
C TYR A 109 12.52 4.78 -4.03
N LEU A 110 12.35 6.08 -3.73
CA LEU A 110 12.91 7.17 -4.52
C LEU A 110 14.21 7.74 -3.95
N SER A 111 14.57 7.43 -2.69
CA SER A 111 15.76 7.98 -2.03
C SER A 111 17.02 7.18 -2.31
N GLU A 112 16.92 5.88 -2.51
CA GLU A 112 18.09 4.98 -2.63
C GLU A 112 18.73 4.93 -4.01
N LYS A 113 18.14 5.32 -5.07
CA LYS A 113 18.65 5.54 -6.45
C LYS A 113 17.46 5.80 -7.38
N PRO A 114 16.95 7.00 -7.46
CA PRO A 114 15.82 7.30 -8.33
C PRO A 114 16.24 7.19 -9.78
N THR A 115 15.78 6.15 -10.46
CA THR A 115 15.85 6.09 -11.93
C THR A 115 14.72 6.91 -12.54
N LEU A 116 14.89 7.35 -13.79
CA LEU A 116 13.82 8.06 -14.51
C LEU A 116 12.52 7.25 -14.56
N ASP A 117 12.65 5.93 -14.72
CA ASP A 117 11.50 5.02 -14.75
C ASP A 117 10.77 5.00 -13.41
N ARG A 118 11.48 4.82 -12.31
CA ARG A 118 10.88 4.84 -10.96
C ARG A 118 10.14 6.14 -10.66
N VAL A 119 10.77 7.26 -10.99
CA VAL A 119 10.14 8.59 -10.79
C VAL A 119 8.94 8.75 -11.70
N GLY A 120 9.04 8.37 -12.96
CA GLY A 120 7.95 8.41 -13.93
C GLY A 120 6.75 7.56 -13.49
N GLU A 121 6.99 6.31 -13.10
CA GLU A 121 5.96 5.39 -12.57
C GLU A 121 5.30 5.91 -11.31
N THR A 122 6.07 6.50 -10.41
CA THR A 122 5.52 7.10 -9.18
C THR A 122 4.60 8.27 -9.50
N ILE A 123 4.98 9.14 -10.45
CA ILE A 123 4.14 10.25 -10.91
C ILE A 123 2.86 9.73 -11.56
N GLU A 124 2.96 8.72 -12.43
CA GLU A 124 1.80 8.09 -13.08
C GLU A 124 0.84 7.54 -12.03
N LYS A 125 1.34 6.74 -11.08
CA LYS A 125 0.55 6.17 -9.99
C LYS A 125 -0.11 7.25 -9.12
N MET A 126 0.62 8.30 -8.73
CA MET A 126 0.05 9.41 -7.97
C MET A 126 -1.05 10.13 -8.75
N ARG A 127 -0.91 10.28 -10.07
CA ARG A 127 -1.95 10.87 -10.93
C ARG A 127 -3.18 9.96 -11.03
N GLU A 128 -2.97 8.65 -11.15
CA GLU A 128 -4.07 7.68 -11.15
C GLU A 128 -4.85 7.73 -9.85
N ASP A 129 -4.16 7.78 -8.71
CA ASP A 129 -4.79 7.93 -7.40
C ASP A 129 -5.48 9.29 -7.23
N LEU A 130 -4.90 10.37 -7.79
CA LEU A 130 -5.47 11.70 -7.72
C LEU A 130 -6.77 11.83 -8.53
N TYR A 131 -6.80 11.26 -9.72
CA TYR A 131 -7.91 11.41 -10.67
C TYR A 131 -8.83 10.20 -10.73
N SER A 132 -8.50 9.11 -10.01
CA SER A 132 -9.23 7.84 -9.99
C SER A 132 -9.48 7.26 -11.39
N ARG A 133 -8.47 7.38 -12.26
CA ARG A 133 -8.49 6.82 -13.62
C ARG A 133 -7.07 6.49 -14.08
N SER A 134 -6.95 5.51 -14.95
CA SER A 134 -5.67 5.17 -15.59
C SER A 134 -5.19 6.25 -16.55
N PHE A 135 -3.89 6.40 -16.66
CA PHE A 135 -3.22 7.29 -17.58
C PHE A 135 -2.30 6.48 -18.50
N PRO A 136 -2.14 6.90 -19.78
CA PRO A 136 -1.12 6.29 -20.62
C PRO A 136 0.28 6.58 -20.06
N ALA A 137 1.21 5.66 -20.28
CA ALA A 137 2.59 5.85 -19.89
C ALA A 137 3.17 7.12 -20.51
N TYR A 138 4.02 7.82 -19.76
CA TYR A 138 4.65 9.06 -20.22
C TYR A 138 5.55 8.88 -21.45
N ALA A 139 6.15 7.69 -21.57
CA ALA A 139 7.05 7.37 -22.66
C ALA A 139 6.87 5.90 -23.08
N LYS A 140 7.35 5.60 -24.29
CA LYS A 140 7.44 4.22 -24.76
C LYS A 140 8.40 3.46 -23.84
N ARG A 141 7.94 2.32 -23.33
CA ARG A 141 8.70 1.43 -22.47
C ARG A 141 8.94 0.11 -23.18
N GLU A 142 10.07 -0.50 -22.89
CA GLU A 142 10.40 -1.86 -23.29
C GLU A 142 10.43 -2.72 -22.04
N ALA A 143 9.67 -3.81 -22.04
CA ALA A 143 9.67 -4.77 -20.95
C ALA A 143 10.48 -6.00 -21.36
N VAL A 144 11.51 -6.32 -20.59
CA VAL A 144 12.27 -7.55 -20.73
C VAL A 144 11.79 -8.52 -19.67
N VAL A 145 11.22 -9.65 -20.13
CA VAL A 145 10.76 -10.72 -19.23
C VAL A 145 11.77 -11.86 -19.31
N ARG A 146 12.27 -12.26 -18.17
CA ARG A 146 13.13 -13.44 -18.03
C ARG A 146 12.43 -14.48 -17.19
N PHE A 147 12.42 -15.72 -17.65
CA PHE A 147 11.92 -16.86 -16.92
C PHE A 147 13.11 -17.55 -16.23
N GLY A 148 13.03 -17.70 -14.92
CA GLY A 148 13.98 -18.52 -14.16
C GLY A 148 13.66 -20.01 -14.25
N GLU A 149 14.46 -20.84 -13.60
CA GLU A 149 14.19 -22.27 -13.48
C GLU A 149 12.87 -22.50 -12.70
N PRO A 150 12.07 -23.48 -13.11
CA PRO A 150 10.83 -23.76 -12.43
C PRO A 150 11.07 -24.37 -11.04
N ILE A 151 10.26 -23.96 -10.07
CA ILE A 151 10.29 -24.53 -8.72
C ILE A 151 9.12 -25.51 -8.58
N ASP A 152 9.40 -26.80 -8.32
CA ASP A 152 8.34 -27.78 -8.05
C ASP A 152 7.88 -27.70 -6.61
N VAL A 153 6.76 -27.01 -6.41
CA VAL A 153 6.14 -26.81 -5.10
C VAL A 153 5.64 -28.14 -4.51
N SER A 154 5.17 -29.05 -5.38
CA SER A 154 4.63 -30.35 -4.94
C SER A 154 5.72 -31.26 -4.40
N GLU A 155 6.88 -31.30 -5.05
CA GLU A 155 8.04 -32.05 -4.60
C GLU A 155 8.53 -31.54 -3.24
N LYS A 156 8.64 -30.22 -3.07
CA LYS A 156 9.07 -29.61 -1.79
C LYS A 156 8.09 -29.87 -0.65
N LEU A 157 6.78 -29.83 -0.93
CA LEU A 157 5.76 -30.19 0.06
C LEU A 157 5.79 -31.68 0.42
N ALA A 158 6.10 -32.56 -0.55
CA ALA A 158 6.21 -34.00 -0.35
C ALA A 158 7.49 -34.43 0.41
N ALA A 159 8.56 -33.65 0.30
CA ALA A 159 9.83 -33.91 1.00
C ALA A 159 9.71 -33.86 2.54
N GLY A 160 8.60 -33.34 3.05
CA GLY A 160 8.29 -33.29 4.48
C GLY A 160 8.81 -32.02 5.16
N GLY A 161 8.14 -31.66 6.23
CA GLY A 161 8.45 -30.44 7.01
C GLY A 161 7.18 -29.78 7.53
N LYS A 162 7.33 -28.82 8.44
CA LYS A 162 6.19 -28.00 8.84
C LYS A 162 5.82 -27.11 7.65
N ARG A 163 4.56 -27.14 7.22
CA ARG A 163 4.06 -26.36 6.08
C ARG A 163 4.54 -24.89 6.07
N ARG A 164 4.63 -24.28 7.25
CA ARG A 164 5.14 -22.91 7.38
C ARG A 164 6.60 -22.79 6.96
N GLN A 165 7.44 -23.72 7.38
CA GLN A 165 8.86 -23.72 7.05
C GLN A 165 9.08 -23.91 5.55
N VAL A 166 8.36 -24.84 4.93
CA VAL A 166 8.42 -25.06 3.47
C VAL A 166 7.98 -23.82 2.70
N MET A 167 6.99 -23.09 3.19
CA MET A 167 6.56 -21.84 2.57
C MET A 167 7.59 -20.72 2.72
N GLU A 168 8.28 -20.64 3.85
CA GLU A 168 9.37 -19.69 4.07
C GLU A 168 10.54 -20.01 3.10
N GLU A 169 10.97 -21.25 3.01
CA GLU A 169 12.03 -21.70 2.10
C GLU A 169 11.70 -21.45 0.62
N LEU A 170 10.44 -21.72 0.20
CA LEU A 170 9.97 -21.42 -1.16
C LEU A 170 9.98 -19.91 -1.46
N THR A 171 9.62 -19.10 -0.48
CA THR A 171 9.62 -17.65 -0.63
C THR A 171 11.04 -17.12 -0.81
N ASP A 172 11.97 -17.60 0.02
CA ASP A 172 13.38 -17.20 -0.04
C ASP A 172 14.03 -17.63 -1.37
N GLU A 173 13.74 -18.85 -1.85
CA GLU A 173 14.24 -19.34 -3.14
C GLU A 173 13.69 -18.54 -4.31
N PHE A 174 12.39 -18.21 -4.29
CA PHE A 174 11.77 -17.37 -5.29
C PHE A 174 12.37 -15.95 -5.29
N GLU A 175 12.55 -15.35 -4.11
CA GLU A 175 13.18 -14.05 -3.97
C GLU A 175 14.62 -14.06 -4.51
N GLN A 176 15.41 -15.08 -4.16
CA GLN A 176 16.75 -15.27 -4.69
C GLN A 176 16.76 -15.37 -6.21
N GLY A 177 15.86 -16.17 -6.79
CA GLY A 177 15.71 -16.32 -8.24
C GLY A 177 15.42 -15.00 -8.93
N VAL A 178 14.56 -14.16 -8.37
CA VAL A 178 14.25 -12.82 -8.89
C VAL A 178 15.47 -11.90 -8.77
N GLN A 179 16.17 -11.91 -7.63
CA GLN A 179 17.34 -11.05 -7.41
C GLN A 179 18.51 -11.39 -8.32
N THR A 180 18.73 -12.67 -8.62
CA THR A 180 19.81 -13.12 -9.51
C THR A 180 19.48 -12.92 -10.99
N GLY A 181 18.20 -12.77 -11.34
CA GLY A 181 17.73 -12.47 -12.70
C GLY A 181 17.79 -10.98 -13.07
N LEU A 182 17.98 -10.11 -12.08
CA LEU A 182 18.12 -8.67 -12.26
C LEU A 182 19.56 -8.29 -12.50
#